data_9a83b9cc2521c77125f89fe027970911
#
_entry.id   9a83b9cc2521c77125f89fe027970911
#
_cell.length_a   1.000
_cell.length_b   1.000
_cell.length_c   1.000
_cell.angle_alpha   90.00
_cell.angle_beta   90.00
_cell.angle_gamma   90.00
#
_symmetry.space_group_name_H-M   'P 1'
#
loop_
_entity.id
_entity.type
_entity.pdbx_description
1 polymer ?
#
loop_
_entity_poly.entity_id
_entity_poly.type
_entity_poly.pdbx_seq_one_letter_code
_entity_poly.pdbx_strand_id
1 'polypeptide(L)'
;MCELILQRQCCSVSHELEDASKAKNKKALQILNKLKDGAKQASYSAKQNQDHEFPNLISALAAKSNNLNIVNIWNITVFQFHDQFKRQQLNAVYDFQSTTASVWGTKENKFDLNQWFKNIN
;
A
#
# COMPACT_ATOMS: atom_id res chain seq x y z
N MET A 1 4.98 -14.39 24.83
CA MET A 1 4.40 -15.73 24.59
C MET A 1 3.57 -15.83 23.30
N CYS A 2 2.87 -14.81 22.86
CA CYS A 2 2.11 -14.88 21.59
C CYS A 2 2.97 -14.92 20.32
N GLU A 3 4.17 -14.33 20.30
CA GLU A 3 5.08 -14.37 19.15
C GLU A 3 5.65 -15.76 18.83
N LEU A 4 5.90 -16.58 19.85
CA LEU A 4 6.41 -17.95 19.69
C LEU A 4 5.38 -18.92 19.08
N ILE A 5 4.08 -18.68 19.27
CA ILE A 5 3.00 -19.50 18.71
C ILE A 5 2.81 -19.17 17.22
N LEU A 6 2.90 -17.91 16.81
CA LEU A 6 2.84 -17.47 15.40
C LEU A 6 4.04 -17.97 14.60
N GLN A 7 5.25 -17.96 15.16
CA GLN A 7 6.44 -18.52 14.52
C GLN A 7 6.37 -20.05 14.32
N ARG A 8 5.78 -20.78 15.27
CA ARG A 8 5.58 -22.23 15.12
C ARG A 8 4.58 -22.59 14.02
N GLN A 9 3.52 -21.83 13.84
CA GLN A 9 2.56 -22.06 12.75
C GLN A 9 3.15 -21.75 11.38
N CYS A 10 3.95 -20.70 11.22
CA CYS A 10 4.64 -20.40 9.96
C CYS A 10 5.69 -21.48 9.60
N CYS A 11 6.42 -22.01 10.57
CA CYS A 11 7.41 -23.08 10.31
C CYS A 11 6.76 -24.41 9.97
N SER A 12 5.59 -24.76 10.54
CA SER A 12 4.90 -26.01 10.22
C SER A 12 4.34 -26.02 8.81
N VAL A 13 3.79 -24.91 8.34
CA VAL A 13 3.25 -24.77 6.97
C VAL A 13 4.37 -24.84 5.93
N SER A 14 5.54 -24.25 6.19
CA SER A 14 6.69 -24.34 5.29
C SER A 14 7.28 -25.76 5.24
N HIS A 15 7.29 -26.48 6.36
CA HIS A 15 7.79 -27.86 6.41
C HIS A 15 6.87 -28.85 5.68
N GLU A 16 5.56 -28.69 5.77
CA GLU A 16 4.59 -29.49 5.01
C GLU A 16 4.69 -29.24 3.49
N LEU A 17 5.02 -28.00 3.08
CA LEU A 17 5.21 -27.65 1.67
C LEU A 17 6.53 -28.22 1.10
N GLU A 18 7.56 -28.39 1.91
CA GLU A 18 8.83 -29.01 1.48
C GLU A 18 8.71 -30.52 1.29
N ASP A 19 7.94 -31.21 2.14
CA ASP A 19 7.70 -32.64 2.00
C ASP A 19 6.83 -32.98 0.77
N ALA A 20 5.93 -32.07 0.38
CA ALA A 20 5.11 -32.23 -0.81
C ALA A 20 5.92 -32.09 -2.12
N SER A 21 7.14 -31.57 -2.08
CA SER A 21 8.03 -31.45 -3.27
C SER A 21 8.55 -32.80 -3.78
N LYS A 22 8.39 -33.86 -2.99
CA LYS A 22 8.77 -35.26 -3.36
C LYS A 22 7.68 -36.04 -4.09
N ALA A 23 6.60 -35.38 -4.52
CA ALA A 23 5.52 -36.04 -5.24
C ALA A 23 6.02 -36.60 -6.59
N LYS A 24 6.05 -37.92 -6.71
CA LYS A 24 6.50 -38.67 -7.92
C LYS A 24 5.51 -38.52 -9.09
N ASN A 25 4.35 -37.95 -8.91
CA ASN A 25 3.30 -37.85 -9.92
C ASN A 25 3.31 -36.43 -10.57
N LYS A 26 3.46 -36.40 -11.89
CA LYS A 26 3.49 -35.19 -12.71
C LYS A 26 2.30 -34.27 -12.48
N LYS A 27 1.10 -34.82 -12.28
CA LYS A 27 -0.12 -34.07 -11.96
C LYS A 27 -0.06 -33.43 -10.57
N ALA A 28 0.44 -34.17 -9.59
CA ALA A 28 0.60 -33.65 -8.22
C ALA A 28 1.62 -32.51 -8.18
N LEU A 29 2.69 -32.58 -8.96
CA LEU A 29 3.69 -31.51 -9.09
C LEU A 29 3.11 -30.25 -9.72
N GLN A 30 2.24 -30.38 -10.74
CA GLN A 30 1.57 -29.26 -11.35
C GLN A 30 0.59 -28.56 -10.38
N ILE A 31 -0.16 -29.35 -9.59
CA ILE A 31 -1.07 -28.81 -8.57
C ILE A 31 -0.26 -28.08 -7.48
N LEU A 32 0.86 -28.67 -7.05
CA LEU A 32 1.73 -28.06 -6.06
C LEU A 32 2.30 -26.71 -6.53
N ASN A 33 2.75 -26.66 -7.78
CA ASN A 33 3.27 -25.40 -8.35
C ASN A 33 2.18 -24.32 -8.42
N LYS A 34 0.96 -24.68 -8.85
CA LYS A 34 -0.18 -23.74 -8.84
C LYS A 34 -0.53 -23.24 -7.43
N LEU A 35 -0.46 -24.12 -6.42
CA LEU A 35 -0.68 -23.73 -5.03
C LEU A 35 0.42 -22.80 -4.51
N LYS A 36 1.69 -23.07 -4.85
CA LYS A 36 2.83 -22.19 -4.50
C LYS A 36 2.70 -20.80 -5.16
N ASP A 37 2.30 -20.76 -6.43
CA ASP A 37 2.10 -19.49 -7.14
C ASP A 37 0.90 -18.73 -6.58
N GLY A 38 -0.20 -19.41 -6.25
CA GLY A 38 -1.35 -18.83 -5.58
C GLY A 38 -1.01 -18.28 -4.19
N ALA A 39 -0.21 -19.00 -3.41
CA ALA A 39 0.25 -18.56 -2.09
C ALA A 39 1.16 -17.32 -2.19
N LYS A 40 2.07 -17.27 -3.17
CA LYS A 40 2.90 -16.09 -3.44
C LYS A 40 2.05 -14.88 -3.84
N GLN A 41 1.05 -15.09 -4.69
CA GLN A 41 0.16 -14.02 -5.15
C GLN A 41 -0.72 -13.49 -4.00
N ALA A 42 -1.22 -14.37 -3.13
CA ALA A 42 -1.95 -13.99 -1.93
C ALA A 42 -1.09 -13.19 -0.94
N SER A 43 0.18 -13.58 -0.73
CA SER A 43 1.11 -12.85 0.14
C SER A 43 1.47 -11.47 -0.43
N TYR A 44 1.56 -11.36 -1.75
CA TYR A 44 1.81 -10.07 -2.42
C TYR A 44 0.61 -9.12 -2.28
N SER A 45 -0.61 -9.65 -2.47
CA SER A 45 -1.85 -8.88 -2.28
C SER A 45 -2.06 -8.46 -0.83
N ALA A 46 -1.70 -9.31 0.14
CA ALA A 46 -1.76 -8.98 1.56
C ALA A 46 -0.80 -7.85 1.93
N LYS A 47 0.42 -7.82 1.37
CA LYS A 47 1.37 -6.72 1.55
C LYS A 47 0.85 -5.40 0.97
N GLN A 48 0.28 -5.43 -0.23
CA GLN A 48 -0.32 -4.23 -0.84
C GLN A 48 -1.49 -3.67 -0.02
N ASN A 49 -2.28 -4.56 0.61
CA ASN A 49 -3.39 -4.12 1.46
C ASN A 49 -2.91 -3.45 2.75
N GLN A 50 -1.75 -3.83 3.30
CA GLN A 50 -1.18 -3.21 4.50
C GLN A 50 -0.82 -1.73 4.30
N ASP A 51 -0.40 -1.33 3.09
CA ASP A 51 -0.09 0.06 2.79
C ASP A 51 -1.33 0.97 2.87
N HIS A 52 -2.52 0.41 2.63
CA HIS A 52 -3.80 1.11 2.70
C HIS A 52 -4.54 0.92 4.03
N GLU A 53 -3.91 0.30 5.02
CA GLU A 53 -4.50 0.21 6.36
C GLU A 53 -4.62 1.58 7.01
N PHE A 54 -5.74 1.81 7.68
CA PHE A 54 -6.07 3.10 8.28
C PHE A 54 -4.99 3.66 9.22
N PRO A 55 -4.34 2.87 10.09
CA PRO A 55 -3.23 3.34 10.91
C PRO A 55 -2.05 3.87 10.10
N ASN A 56 -1.71 3.20 8.99
CA ASN A 56 -0.64 3.64 8.10
C ASN A 56 -0.98 4.95 7.40
N LEU A 57 -2.22 5.09 6.94
CA LEU A 57 -2.71 6.34 6.31
C LEU A 57 -2.70 7.52 7.29
N ILE A 58 -3.08 7.29 8.56
CA ILE A 58 -3.00 8.29 9.63
C ILE A 58 -1.56 8.75 9.83
N SER A 59 -0.64 7.80 9.97
CA SER A 59 0.78 8.09 10.16
C SER A 59 1.37 8.87 8.98
N ALA A 60 1.05 8.46 7.76
CA ALA A 60 1.49 9.12 6.53
C ALA A 60 0.96 10.55 6.42
N LEU A 61 -0.33 10.77 6.73
CA LEU A 61 -0.92 12.11 6.72
C LEU A 61 -0.30 13.00 7.79
N ALA A 62 -0.11 12.49 9.01
CA ALA A 62 0.51 13.23 10.10
C ALA A 62 1.95 13.63 9.79
N ALA A 63 2.72 12.76 9.14
CA ALA A 63 4.09 13.04 8.76
C ALA A 63 4.21 14.07 7.63
N LYS A 64 3.24 14.10 6.71
CA LYS A 64 3.26 14.99 5.55
C LYS A 64 2.62 16.35 5.80
N SER A 65 1.68 16.44 6.73
CA SER A 65 0.94 17.67 7.00
C SER A 65 1.73 18.63 7.89
N ASN A 66 1.68 19.92 7.57
CA ASN A 66 2.33 20.94 8.40
C ASN A 66 1.55 21.24 9.69
N ASN A 67 0.23 21.04 9.68
CA ASN A 67 -0.67 21.39 10.78
C ASN A 67 -1.15 20.20 11.59
N LEU A 68 -1.05 18.97 11.04
CA LEU A 68 -1.44 17.75 11.71
C LEU A 68 -0.19 16.96 12.10
N ASN A 69 -0.17 16.49 13.31
CA ASN A 69 0.85 15.58 13.83
C ASN A 69 0.18 14.36 14.46
N ILE A 70 0.97 13.36 14.81
CA ILE A 70 0.45 12.10 15.37
C ILE A 70 -0.34 12.28 16.67
N VAL A 71 -0.16 13.40 17.37
CA VAL A 71 -0.86 13.69 18.62
C VAL A 71 -2.23 14.32 18.36
N ASN A 72 -2.30 15.30 17.45
CA ASN A 72 -3.53 16.05 17.21
C ASN A 72 -4.44 15.47 16.12
N ILE A 73 -3.92 14.55 15.29
CA ILE A 73 -4.69 13.94 14.21
C ILE A 73 -5.91 13.15 14.71
N TRP A 74 -5.87 12.68 15.96
CA TRP A 74 -6.98 11.97 16.59
C TRP A 74 -8.19 12.84 16.93
N ASN A 75 -8.03 14.17 16.90
CA ASN A 75 -9.09 15.12 17.19
C ASN A 75 -9.93 15.50 15.95
N ILE A 76 -9.51 15.06 14.76
CA ILE A 76 -10.25 15.31 13.52
C ILE A 76 -11.27 14.19 13.25
N THR A 77 -12.35 14.54 12.56
CA THR A 77 -13.35 13.56 12.11
C THR A 77 -12.81 12.72 10.94
N VAL A 78 -13.40 11.54 10.72
CA VAL A 78 -13.06 10.70 9.56
C VAL A 78 -13.27 11.44 8.24
N PHE A 79 -14.30 12.27 8.15
CA PHE A 79 -14.54 13.09 6.98
C PHE A 79 -13.43 14.12 6.74
N GLN A 80 -13.01 14.84 7.79
CA GLN A 80 -11.89 15.78 7.72
C GLN A 80 -10.58 15.08 7.37
N PHE A 81 -10.34 13.87 7.93
CA PHE A 81 -9.19 13.04 7.58
C PHE A 81 -9.19 12.72 6.08
N HIS A 82 -10.30 12.21 5.55
CA HIS A 82 -10.41 11.82 4.15
C HIS A 82 -10.24 13.02 3.20
N ASP A 83 -10.82 14.17 3.53
CA ASP A 83 -10.65 15.40 2.75
C ASP A 83 -9.19 15.85 2.76
N GLN A 84 -8.54 15.92 3.93
CA GLN A 84 -7.13 16.28 4.05
C GLN A 84 -6.22 15.30 3.31
N PHE A 85 -6.50 14.01 3.38
CA PHE A 85 -5.72 12.99 2.68
C PHE A 85 -5.79 13.17 1.16
N LYS A 86 -7.00 13.35 0.61
CA LYS A 86 -7.18 13.63 -0.82
C LYS A 86 -6.51 14.94 -1.26
N ARG A 87 -6.61 15.99 -0.45
CA ARG A 87 -5.96 17.28 -0.72
C ARG A 87 -4.43 17.13 -0.76
N GLN A 88 -3.85 16.41 0.18
CA GLN A 88 -2.42 16.17 0.21
C GLN A 88 -1.93 15.36 -1.01
N GLN A 89 -2.71 14.38 -1.45
CA GLN A 89 -2.41 13.65 -2.70
C GLN A 89 -2.45 14.60 -3.91
N LEU A 90 -3.48 15.42 -4.01
CA LEU A 90 -3.65 16.37 -5.11
C LEU A 90 -2.50 17.39 -5.16
N ASN A 91 -2.10 17.93 -4.00
CA ASN A 91 -0.98 18.85 -3.88
C ASN A 91 0.34 18.18 -4.29
N ALA A 92 0.58 16.93 -3.88
CA ALA A 92 1.78 16.21 -4.25
C ALA A 92 1.89 15.99 -5.78
N VAL A 93 0.77 15.66 -6.42
CA VAL A 93 0.71 15.53 -7.89
C VAL A 93 0.94 16.89 -8.56
N TYR A 94 0.33 17.94 -8.05
CA TYR A 94 0.51 19.30 -8.55
C TYR A 94 1.98 19.74 -8.45
N ASP A 95 2.63 19.55 -7.31
CA ASP A 95 4.04 19.91 -7.07
C ASP A 95 4.97 19.16 -8.03
N PHE A 96 4.73 17.86 -8.22
CA PHE A 96 5.48 17.05 -9.16
C PHE A 96 5.30 17.55 -10.61
N GLN A 97 4.08 17.79 -11.02
CA GLN A 97 3.77 18.25 -12.38
C GLN A 97 4.31 19.67 -12.64
N SER A 98 4.21 20.58 -11.66
CA SER A 98 4.73 21.94 -11.78
C SER A 98 6.25 21.94 -11.91
N THR A 99 6.94 21.12 -11.13
CA THR A 99 8.39 20.94 -11.21
C THR A 99 8.80 20.36 -12.57
N THR A 100 8.10 19.34 -13.03
CA THR A 100 8.34 18.72 -14.34
C THR A 100 8.10 19.71 -15.48
N ALA A 101 7.02 20.49 -15.41
CA ALA A 101 6.72 21.52 -16.40
C ALA A 101 7.77 22.64 -16.43
N SER A 102 8.33 23.01 -15.26
CA SER A 102 9.38 24.01 -15.14
C SER A 102 10.71 23.57 -15.76
N VAL A 103 11.05 22.28 -15.64
CA VAL A 103 12.32 21.72 -16.13
C VAL A 103 12.25 21.34 -17.61
N TRP A 104 11.17 20.68 -18.03
CA TRP A 104 11.03 20.08 -19.36
C TRP A 104 10.11 20.86 -20.33
N GLY A 105 9.41 21.88 -19.80
CA GLY A 105 8.42 22.64 -20.56
C GLY A 105 7.06 21.95 -20.63
N THR A 106 6.05 22.71 -21.09
CA THR A 106 4.64 22.28 -21.09
C THR A 106 4.17 21.59 -22.38
N LYS A 107 5.04 21.42 -23.38
CA LYS A 107 4.63 20.95 -24.72
C LYS A 107 4.01 19.54 -24.73
N GLU A 108 4.44 18.66 -23.84
CA GLU A 108 3.94 17.29 -23.76
C GLU A 108 3.06 17.03 -22.53
N ASN A 109 3.21 17.82 -21.48
CA ASN A 109 2.45 17.69 -20.26
C ASN A 109 1.41 18.81 -20.17
N LYS A 110 0.13 18.45 -20.31
CA LYS A 110 -0.99 19.38 -20.07
C LYS A 110 -1.07 19.72 -18.58
N PHE A 111 -0.18 20.59 -18.11
CA PHE A 111 -0.19 21.07 -16.74
C PHE A 111 -1.37 22.01 -16.53
N ASP A 112 -2.25 21.65 -15.60
CA ASP A 112 -3.42 22.46 -15.22
C ASP A 112 -3.12 23.21 -13.92
N LEU A 113 -2.93 24.50 -14.02
CA LEU A 113 -2.68 25.39 -12.86
C LEU A 113 -3.78 25.33 -11.80
N ASN A 114 -5.00 24.97 -12.19
CA ASN A 114 -6.16 24.93 -11.31
C ASN A 114 -6.33 23.57 -10.62
N GLN A 115 -5.45 22.61 -10.84
CA GLN A 115 -5.57 21.27 -10.32
C GLN A 115 -5.58 21.22 -8.78
N TRP A 116 -4.84 22.10 -8.12
CA TRP A 116 -4.68 22.08 -6.67
C TRP A 116 -5.98 22.41 -5.90
N PHE A 117 -6.93 23.12 -6.51
CA PHE A 117 -8.21 23.46 -5.88
C PHE A 117 -9.43 22.80 -6.52
N LYS A 118 -9.24 21.79 -7.35
CA LYS A 118 -10.35 21.01 -7.93
C LYS A 118 -11.25 20.44 -6.84
N ASN A 119 -12.55 20.36 -7.17
CA ASN A 119 -13.50 19.66 -6.31
C ASN A 119 -13.14 18.17 -6.26
N ILE A 120 -13.03 17.63 -5.06
CA ILE A 120 -12.65 16.24 -4.78
C ILE A 120 -13.83 15.38 -4.30
N ASN A 121 -15.03 15.98 -4.15
CA ASN A 121 -16.26 15.31 -3.75
C ASN A 121 -17.15 15.04 -4.95
#